data_fe10e4304433dfff14fbf06a0709d479
#
_entry.id   fe10e4304433dfff14fbf06a0709d479
#
_cell.length_a   1.000
_cell.length_b   1.000
_cell.length_c   1.000
_cell.angle_alpha   90.00
_cell.angle_beta   90.00
_cell.angle_gamma   90.00
#
_symmetry.space_group_name_H-M   'P 1'
#
loop_
_entity.id
_entity.type
_entity.pdbx_description
1 polymer ?
#
loop_
_entity_poly.entity_id
_entity_poly.type
_entity_poly.pdbx_seq_one_letter_code
_entity_poly.pdbx_strand_id
1 'polypeptide(L)'
;EDGVMNFYCIKSLDDLEEGYFNILEPTTEEKVQNFNNSVCITPGICYSRSKYRIGYGKGFYDKFFNKNKIYKIGLCYKKCYIKEEFNDEYDIKVDEVITN
;
A
#
# COMPACT_ATOMS: atom_id res chain seq x y z
N GLU A 1 -7.65 -6.63 11.58
CA GLU A 1 -8.96 -6.64 12.15
C GLU A 1 -10.00 -6.81 11.06
N ASP A 2 -10.93 -5.93 10.90
CA ASP A 2 -12.02 -6.14 9.95
C ASP A 2 -11.63 -5.92 8.49
N GLY A 3 -10.36 -6.07 8.16
CA GLY A 3 -9.87 -5.82 6.81
C GLY A 3 -9.76 -4.33 6.49
N VAL A 4 -9.79 -3.49 7.50
CA VAL A 4 -9.66 -2.06 7.34
C VAL A 4 -8.24 -1.64 7.69
N MET A 5 -7.62 -0.89 6.78
CA MET A 5 -6.28 -0.36 6.98
C MET A 5 -6.37 1.11 7.37
N ASN A 6 -5.62 1.48 8.39
CA ASN A 6 -5.57 2.85 8.87
C ASN A 6 -4.14 3.37 8.81
N PHE A 7 -4.02 4.67 8.64
CA PHE A 7 -2.73 5.35 8.63
C PHE A 7 -2.65 6.29 9.81
N TYR A 8 -1.49 6.31 10.46
CA TYR A 8 -1.25 7.15 11.62
C TYR A 8 -0.05 8.05 11.35
N CYS A 9 -0.13 9.29 11.81
CA CYS A 9 0.98 10.23 11.67
C CYS A 9 2.10 9.85 12.62
N ILE A 10 3.31 9.79 12.08
CA ILE A 10 4.51 9.65 12.91
C ILE A 10 5.47 10.78 12.58
N LYS A 11 6.29 11.17 13.54
CA LYS A 11 7.27 12.25 13.35
C LYS A 11 8.69 11.74 13.27
N SER A 12 8.91 10.51 13.73
CA SER A 12 10.23 9.89 13.65
C SER A 12 10.06 8.38 13.72
N LEU A 13 11.13 7.66 13.43
CA LEU A 13 11.12 6.20 13.53
C LEU A 13 10.96 5.73 14.98
N ASP A 14 11.19 6.60 15.96
CA ASP A 14 10.95 6.27 17.36
C ASP A 14 9.46 6.10 17.68
N ASP A 15 8.58 6.56 16.79
CA ASP A 15 7.14 6.38 16.93
C ASP A 15 6.67 5.03 16.44
N LEU A 16 7.57 4.09 16.21
CA LEU A 16 7.26 2.74 15.75
C LEU A 16 7.69 1.72 16.81
N GLU A 17 6.93 0.64 16.92
CA GLU A 17 7.29 -0.48 17.77
C GLU A 17 6.97 -1.79 17.06
N GLU A 18 7.58 -2.88 17.50
CA GLU A 18 7.32 -4.18 16.91
C GLU A 18 5.92 -4.64 17.27
N GLY A 19 5.16 -5.00 16.24
CA GLY A 19 3.82 -5.52 16.41
C GLY A 19 3.72 -6.94 15.89
N TYR A 20 2.64 -7.23 15.19
CA TYR A 20 2.36 -8.55 14.68
C TYR A 20 3.43 -8.99 13.68
N PHE A 21 3.94 -10.20 13.82
CA PHE A 21 5.04 -10.77 13.02
C PHE A 21 6.31 -9.92 13.05
N ASN A 22 6.56 -9.22 14.15
CA ASN A 22 7.73 -8.34 14.31
C ASN A 22 7.77 -7.23 13.26
N ILE A 23 6.63 -6.88 12.69
CA ILE A 23 6.52 -5.76 11.76
C ILE A 23 6.35 -4.49 12.58
N LEU A 24 7.07 -3.44 12.21
CA LEU A 24 6.99 -2.17 12.91
C LEU A 24 5.62 -1.53 12.69
N GLU A 25 5.03 -1.05 13.77
CA GLU A 25 3.73 -0.40 13.76
C GLU A 25 3.78 0.93 14.47
N PRO A 26 2.95 1.91 14.08
CA PRO A 26 2.93 3.21 14.76
C PRO A 26 2.47 3.08 16.21
N THR A 27 3.10 3.87 17.08
CA THR A 27 2.69 3.98 18.48
C THR A 27 1.81 5.19 18.73
N THR A 28 1.70 6.09 17.73
CA THR A 28 0.91 7.31 17.87
C THR A 28 -0.58 7.02 17.69
N GLU A 29 -1.42 7.94 18.17
CA GLU A 29 -2.86 7.80 18.05
C GLU A 29 -3.46 8.78 17.05
N GLU A 30 -2.62 9.56 16.37
CA GLU A 30 -3.09 10.54 15.40
C GLU A 30 -3.38 9.86 14.06
N LYS A 31 -4.63 9.44 13.89
CA LYS A 31 -5.08 8.76 12.67
C LYS A 31 -5.26 9.77 11.55
N VAL A 32 -4.76 9.44 10.37
CA VAL A 32 -4.92 10.31 9.21
C VAL A 32 -6.35 10.20 8.70
N GLN A 33 -7.03 11.33 8.58
CA GLN A 33 -8.42 11.39 8.13
C GLN A 33 -8.55 11.98 6.74
N ASN A 34 -7.60 12.82 6.32
CA ASN A 34 -7.64 13.53 5.06
C ASN A 34 -6.35 13.25 4.30
N PHE A 35 -6.48 12.69 3.11
CA PHE A 35 -5.33 12.30 2.28
C PHE A 35 -5.10 13.26 1.11
N ASN A 36 -5.72 14.44 1.12
CA ASN A 36 -5.48 15.45 0.09
C ASN A 36 -4.01 15.86 0.09
N ASN A 37 -3.47 16.05 -1.12
CA ASN A 37 -2.06 16.41 -1.32
C ASN A 37 -1.08 15.39 -0.79
N SER A 38 -1.51 14.13 -0.72
CA SER A 38 -0.67 13.02 -0.26
C SER A 38 -0.38 12.06 -1.40
N VAL A 39 0.69 11.30 -1.25
CA VAL A 39 0.96 10.15 -2.12
C VAL A 39 1.07 8.92 -1.23
N CYS A 40 0.68 7.77 -1.76
CA CYS A 40 0.77 6.52 -1.02
C CYS A 40 1.83 5.64 -1.67
N ILE A 41 2.88 5.34 -0.91
CA ILE A 41 3.87 4.37 -1.34
C ILE A 41 3.29 2.99 -1.04
N THR A 42 3.11 2.19 -2.08
CA THR A 42 2.35 0.95 -2.00
C THR A 42 3.26 -0.23 -2.31
N PRO A 43 3.69 -0.97 -1.29
CA PRO A 43 4.51 -2.15 -1.52
C PRO A 43 3.68 -3.28 -2.11
N GLY A 44 4.31 -4.16 -2.86
CA GLY A 44 3.65 -5.33 -3.42
C GLY A 44 4.65 -6.42 -3.66
N ILE A 45 4.14 -7.66 -3.70
CA ILE A 45 4.99 -8.81 -4.03
C ILE A 45 5.45 -8.66 -5.48
N CYS A 46 4.52 -8.38 -6.38
CA CYS A 46 4.77 -8.15 -7.80
C CYS A 46 3.85 -7.07 -8.31
N TYR A 47 4.21 -6.50 -9.44
CA TYR A 47 3.35 -5.60 -10.21
C TYR A 47 3.30 -6.05 -11.66
N SER A 48 2.13 -5.99 -12.26
CA SER A 48 2.01 -6.22 -13.70
C SER A 48 2.41 -4.97 -14.47
N ARG A 49 2.66 -5.11 -15.76
CA ARG A 49 2.98 -3.96 -16.61
C ARG A 49 1.83 -2.97 -16.71
N SER A 50 0.60 -3.42 -16.46
CA SER A 50 -0.55 -2.53 -16.37
C SER A 50 -0.72 -1.91 -14.98
N LYS A 51 0.26 -2.10 -14.09
CA LYS A 51 0.34 -1.46 -12.77
C LYS A 51 -0.63 -2.02 -11.74
N TYR A 52 -1.05 -3.27 -11.92
CA TYR A 52 -1.82 -3.97 -10.90
C TYR A 52 -0.88 -4.68 -9.94
N ARG A 53 -1.32 -4.80 -8.72
CA ARG A 53 -0.50 -5.25 -7.62
C ARG A 53 -0.88 -6.66 -7.18
N ILE A 54 0.13 -7.49 -6.89
CA ILE A 54 -0.07 -8.71 -6.11
C ILE A 54 0.36 -8.40 -4.67
N GLY A 55 -0.57 -8.59 -3.73
CA GLY A 55 -0.29 -8.44 -2.32
C GLY A 55 -0.46 -9.77 -1.61
N TYR A 56 -0.79 -9.72 -0.34
CA TYR A 56 -0.89 -10.91 0.51
C TYR A 56 -2.31 -11.48 0.60
N GLY A 57 -3.21 -11.06 -0.28
CA GLY A 57 -4.52 -11.67 -0.40
C GLY A 57 -5.62 -11.10 0.49
N LYS A 58 -5.32 -10.11 1.31
CA LYS A 58 -6.31 -9.53 2.23
C LYS A 58 -7.10 -8.37 1.61
N GLY A 59 -6.61 -7.79 0.52
CA GLY A 59 -7.30 -6.69 -0.14
C GLY A 59 -7.32 -5.38 0.64
N PHE A 60 -6.41 -5.20 1.59
CA PHE A 60 -6.37 -3.98 2.40
C PHE A 60 -6.20 -2.71 1.56
N TYR A 61 -5.24 -2.74 0.62
CA TYR A 61 -4.95 -1.57 -0.20
C TYR A 61 -6.09 -1.30 -1.19
N ASP A 62 -6.66 -2.35 -1.78
CA ASP A 62 -7.77 -2.17 -2.71
C ASP A 62 -8.98 -1.55 -2.01
N LYS A 63 -9.28 -2.01 -0.79
CA LYS A 63 -10.36 -1.43 0.00
C LYS A 63 -10.09 0.02 0.36
N PHE A 64 -8.85 0.31 0.73
CA PHE A 64 -8.47 1.67 1.10
C PHE A 64 -8.59 2.60 -0.11
N PHE A 65 -8.10 2.17 -1.28
CA PHE A 65 -8.12 3.00 -2.48
C PHE A 65 -9.54 3.16 -3.06
N ASN A 66 -10.44 2.23 -2.78
CA ASN A 66 -11.84 2.40 -3.16
C ASN A 66 -12.50 3.54 -2.41
N LYS A 67 -12.07 3.78 -1.18
CA LYS A 67 -12.65 4.84 -0.35
C LYS A 67 -11.91 6.16 -0.46
N ASN A 68 -10.64 6.13 -0.82
CA ASN A 68 -9.79 7.31 -0.78
C ASN A 68 -9.06 7.48 -2.10
N LYS A 69 -9.27 8.59 -2.75
CA LYS A 69 -8.57 8.90 -3.99
C LYS A 69 -7.26 9.56 -3.63
N ILE A 70 -6.16 8.91 -3.98
CA ILE A 70 -4.82 9.34 -3.61
C ILE A 70 -3.88 8.88 -4.72
N TYR A 71 -2.83 9.65 -4.98
CA TYR A 71 -1.83 9.25 -5.96
C TYR A 71 -1.03 8.08 -5.39
N LYS A 72 -0.89 7.01 -6.18
CA LYS A 72 -0.31 5.75 -5.71
C LYS A 72 0.96 5.43 -6.46
N ILE A 73 2.03 5.16 -5.72
CA ILE A 73 3.32 4.77 -6.29
C ILE A 73 3.64 3.38 -5.79
N GLY A 74 3.74 2.41 -6.70
CA GLY A 74 4.09 1.04 -6.35
C GLY A 74 5.61 0.88 -6.31
N LEU A 75 6.06 0.07 -5.36
CA LEU A 75 7.47 -0.30 -5.26
C LEU A 75 7.62 -1.80 -5.37
N CYS A 76 8.53 -2.25 -6.22
CA CYS A 76 8.91 -3.66 -6.27
C CYS A 76 10.30 -3.80 -6.88
N TYR A 77 10.88 -4.99 -6.71
CA TYR A 77 12.12 -5.29 -7.40
C TYR A 77 11.85 -5.42 -8.90
N LYS A 78 12.85 -5.06 -9.70
CA LYS A 78 12.73 -5.09 -11.16
C LYS A 78 12.24 -6.45 -11.67
N LYS A 79 12.76 -7.53 -11.10
CA LYS A 79 12.36 -8.90 -11.50
C LYS A 79 10.92 -9.22 -11.15
N CYS A 80 10.30 -8.44 -10.30
CA CYS A 80 8.90 -8.60 -9.88
C CYS A 80 7.95 -7.67 -10.64
N TYR A 81 8.46 -6.95 -11.62
CA TYR A 81 7.64 -6.13 -12.51
C TYR A 81 7.44 -6.94 -13.78
N ILE A 82 6.32 -7.63 -13.88
CA ILE A 82 6.15 -8.73 -14.84
C ILE A 82 5.14 -8.41 -15.93
N LYS A 83 5.23 -9.13 -17.03
CA LYS A 83 4.35 -8.93 -18.18
C LYS A 83 2.97 -9.54 -18.00
N GLU A 84 2.89 -10.61 -17.24
CA GLU A 84 1.64 -11.32 -17.02
C GLU A 84 0.63 -10.44 -16.32
N GLU A 85 -0.60 -10.44 -16.80
CA GLU A 85 -1.69 -9.72 -16.17
C GLU A 85 -2.48 -10.69 -15.29
N PHE A 86 -2.79 -10.28 -14.08
CA PHE A 86 -3.39 -11.16 -13.08
C PHE A 86 -4.52 -10.48 -12.30
N ASN A 87 -4.92 -9.30 -12.74
CA ASN A 87 -5.95 -8.53 -12.05
C ASN A 87 -7.34 -9.03 -12.37
N ASP A 88 -8.27 -8.78 -11.49
CA ASP A 88 -9.69 -8.93 -11.77
C ASP A 88 -10.35 -7.55 -11.78
N GLU A 89 -11.67 -7.53 -11.97
CA GLU A 89 -12.40 -6.26 -12.13
C GLU A 89 -12.45 -5.39 -10.87
N TYR A 90 -12.09 -5.96 -9.73
CA TYR A 90 -12.12 -5.23 -8.45
C TYR A 90 -10.77 -4.68 -8.05
N ASP A 91 -9.73 -5.08 -8.75
CA ASP A 91 -8.38 -4.62 -8.43
C ASP A 91 -8.20 -3.17 -8.88
N ILE A 92 -7.42 -2.43 -8.12
CA ILE A 92 -7.13 -1.03 -8.43
C ILE A 92 -5.65 -0.92 -8.77
N LYS A 93 -5.37 -0.29 -9.90
CA LYS A 93 -3.97 -0.10 -10.29
C LYS A 93 -3.36 1.12 -9.64
N VAL A 94 -2.05 1.09 -9.46
CA VAL A 94 -1.31 2.25 -8.99
C VAL A 94 -1.05 3.20 -10.15
N ASP A 95 -0.65 4.42 -9.83
CA ASP A 95 -0.42 5.45 -10.86
C ASP A 95 0.94 5.30 -11.51
N GLU A 96 1.94 4.85 -10.75
CA GLU A 96 3.25 4.53 -11.30
C GLU A 96 3.93 3.46 -10.49
N VAL A 97 4.90 2.76 -11.10
CA VAL A 97 5.68 1.73 -10.44
C VAL A 97 7.16 2.13 -10.52
N ILE A 98 7.83 2.09 -9.37
CA ILE A 98 9.26 2.35 -9.29
C ILE A 98 9.95 1.05 -8.96
N THR A 99 11.00 0.73 -9.72
CA THR A 99 11.81 -0.47 -9.49
C THR A 99 13.26 -0.08 -9.26
N ASN A 100 14.02 -1.01 -8.72
CA ASN A 100 15.45 -0.80 -8.52
C ASN A 100 16.24 -0.91 -9.83
#